data_69a21816d4a58c8581ce39873709522a
#
_entry.id   69a21816d4a58c8581ce39873709522a
#
_cell.length_a   1.000
_cell.length_b   1.000
_cell.length_c   1.000
_cell.angle_alpha   90.00
_cell.angle_beta   90.00
_cell.angle_gamma   90.00
#
_symmetry.space_group_name_H-M   'P 1'
#
loop_
_entity.id
_entity.type
_entity.pdbx_description
1 polymer ?
#
loop_
_entity_poly.entity_id
_entity_poly.type
_entity_poly.pdbx_seq_one_letter_code
_entity_poly.pdbx_strand_id
1 'polypeptide(L)'
;IPYALEEAALIDGCTRMKSLRYIITPIALPGIAVVATFAFTMSWNEYLYAMIMTTSPAQQTAVVAISSFKYADSAIWGRIMAASVLTSLPVTIIYIVAQAQLISGKSDGSVK
;
A
#
# COMPACT_ATOMS: atom_id res chain seq x y z
N ILE A 1 -0.38 9.88 18.25
CA ILE A 1 -1.57 10.71 18.57
C ILE A 1 -1.54 10.97 20.07
N PRO A 2 -1.60 12.24 20.54
CA PRO A 2 -1.57 12.58 21.96
C PRO A 2 -2.82 12.04 22.68
N TYR A 3 -2.62 11.46 23.86
CA TYR A 3 -3.72 10.99 24.73
C TYR A 3 -4.72 12.09 25.10
N ALA A 4 -4.26 13.32 25.17
CA ALA A 4 -5.09 14.49 25.47
C ALA A 4 -6.27 14.67 24.51
N LEU A 5 -6.14 14.26 23.25
CA LEU A 5 -7.24 14.32 22.27
C LEU A 5 -8.35 13.30 22.57
N GLU A 6 -7.98 12.12 23.07
CA GLU A 6 -8.96 11.10 23.46
C GLU A 6 -9.70 11.52 24.74
N GLU A 7 -8.98 12.07 25.72
CA GLU A 7 -9.56 12.57 26.97
C GLU A 7 -10.50 13.73 26.70
N ALA A 8 -10.12 14.70 25.87
CA ALA A 8 -10.99 15.81 25.49
C ALA A 8 -12.28 15.32 24.82
N ALA A 9 -12.18 14.37 23.90
CA ALA A 9 -13.36 13.80 23.28
C ALA A 9 -14.30 13.06 24.22
N LEU A 10 -13.77 12.41 25.25
CA LEU A 10 -14.56 11.75 26.29
C LEU A 10 -15.25 12.77 27.19
N ILE A 11 -14.59 13.90 27.53
CA ILE A 11 -15.16 15.00 28.28
C ILE A 11 -16.33 15.64 27.52
N ASP A 12 -16.19 15.76 26.17
CA ASP A 12 -17.24 16.26 25.28
C ASP A 12 -18.40 15.26 25.07
N GLY A 13 -18.41 14.12 25.79
CA GLY A 13 -19.49 13.14 25.78
C GLY A 13 -19.43 12.16 24.60
N CYS A 14 -18.32 12.12 23.88
CA CYS A 14 -18.11 11.09 22.85
C CYS A 14 -17.86 9.72 23.49
N THR A 15 -18.46 8.68 22.92
CA THR A 15 -18.06 7.31 23.25
C THR A 15 -16.70 7.01 22.61
N ARG A 16 -15.93 6.07 23.16
CA ARG A 16 -14.63 5.66 22.62
C ARG A 16 -14.68 5.32 21.13
N MET A 17 -15.75 4.68 20.67
CA MET A 17 -15.94 4.33 19.26
C MET A 17 -16.18 5.56 18.38
N LYS A 18 -16.92 6.56 18.90
CA LYS A 18 -17.10 7.84 18.19
C LYS A 18 -15.79 8.63 18.13
N SER A 19 -15.06 8.71 19.22
CA SER A 19 -13.74 9.34 19.28
C SER A 19 -12.78 8.69 18.27
N LEU A 20 -12.72 7.36 18.23
CA LEU A 20 -11.89 6.63 17.27
C LEU A 20 -12.25 6.98 15.83
N ARG A 21 -13.54 6.94 15.48
CA ARG A 21 -13.98 7.10 14.09
C ARG A 21 -13.92 8.55 13.59
N TYR A 22 -14.28 9.51 14.43
CA TYR A 22 -14.45 10.92 14.00
C TYR A 22 -13.25 11.81 14.32
N ILE A 23 -12.41 11.44 15.28
CA ILE A 23 -11.27 12.24 15.71
C ILE A 23 -9.94 11.55 15.39
N ILE A 24 -9.75 10.34 15.92
CA ILE A 24 -8.46 9.63 15.81
C ILE A 24 -8.19 9.15 14.38
N THR A 25 -9.19 8.52 13.74
CA THR A 25 -9.01 7.96 12.39
C THR A 25 -8.62 9.01 11.33
N PRO A 26 -9.30 10.17 11.23
CA PRO A 26 -8.91 11.17 10.24
C PRO A 26 -7.51 11.75 10.48
N ILE A 27 -7.11 11.91 11.74
CA ILE A 27 -5.75 12.37 12.09
C ILE A 27 -4.70 11.29 11.77
N ALA A 28 -5.02 10.01 11.96
CA ALA A 28 -4.14 8.89 11.66
C ALA A 28 -4.08 8.53 10.17
N LEU A 29 -5.04 9.01 9.36
CA LEU A 29 -5.20 8.59 7.97
C LEU A 29 -3.93 8.75 7.11
N PRO A 30 -3.16 9.85 7.20
CA PRO A 30 -1.90 9.97 6.46
C PRO A 30 -0.89 8.88 6.84
N GLY A 31 -0.76 8.57 8.13
CA GLY A 31 0.11 7.49 8.62
C GLY A 31 -0.35 6.10 8.17
N ILE A 32 -1.65 5.86 8.20
CA ILE A 32 -2.26 4.60 7.71
C ILE A 32 -1.99 4.43 6.21
N ALA A 33 -2.11 5.50 5.41
CA ALA A 33 -1.84 5.46 3.98
C ALA A 33 -0.38 5.08 3.66
N VAL A 34 0.58 5.59 4.44
CA VAL A 34 2.00 5.23 4.31
C VAL A 34 2.20 3.74 4.57
N VAL A 35 1.69 3.26 5.72
CA VAL A 35 1.85 1.85 6.12
C VAL A 35 1.17 0.93 5.13
N ALA A 36 -0.03 1.27 4.66
CA ALA A 36 -0.77 0.50 3.66
C ALA A 36 -0.01 0.42 2.32
N THR A 37 0.56 1.54 1.85
CA THR A 37 1.36 1.58 0.62
C THR A 37 2.61 0.72 0.75
N PHE A 38 3.30 0.80 1.89
CA PHE A 38 4.48 0.01 2.16
C PHE A 38 4.15 -1.49 2.22
N ALA A 39 3.12 -1.86 2.99
CA ALA A 39 2.67 -3.25 3.11
C ALA A 39 2.24 -3.83 1.77
N PHE A 40 1.49 -3.05 0.97
CA PHE A 40 1.12 -3.46 -0.39
C PHE A 40 2.35 -3.68 -1.27
N THR A 41 3.30 -2.75 -1.26
CA THR A 41 4.51 -2.85 -2.10
C THR A 41 5.34 -4.06 -1.72
N MET A 42 5.51 -4.35 -0.42
CA MET A 42 6.21 -5.53 0.06
C MET A 42 5.51 -6.83 -0.37
N SER A 43 4.19 -6.89 -0.18
CA SER A 43 3.39 -8.05 -0.57
C SER A 43 3.35 -8.25 -2.10
N TRP A 44 3.29 -7.16 -2.86
CA TRP A 44 3.27 -7.20 -4.33
C TRP A 44 4.57 -7.71 -4.93
N ASN A 45 5.70 -7.36 -4.32
CA ASN A 45 7.03 -7.78 -4.77
C ASN A 45 7.47 -9.14 -4.18
N GLU A 46 6.60 -9.81 -3.40
CA GLU A 46 6.93 -11.10 -2.81
C GLU A 46 7.08 -12.16 -3.89
N TYR A 47 8.29 -12.69 -4.01
CA TYR A 47 8.64 -13.66 -5.03
C TYR A 47 8.89 -15.06 -4.46
N LEU A 48 9.70 -15.14 -3.39
CA LEU A 48 10.21 -16.43 -2.89
C LEU A 48 9.10 -17.32 -2.35
N TYR A 49 8.28 -16.78 -1.43
CA TYR A 49 7.18 -17.55 -0.85
C TYR A 49 6.11 -17.85 -1.91
N ALA A 50 5.80 -16.88 -2.77
CA ALA A 50 4.85 -17.09 -3.84
C ALA A 50 5.32 -18.19 -4.80
N MET A 51 6.59 -18.25 -5.15
CA MET A 51 7.16 -19.28 -6.01
C MET A 51 7.10 -20.68 -5.39
N ILE A 52 7.35 -20.78 -4.08
CA ILE A 52 7.35 -22.07 -3.37
C ILE A 52 5.92 -22.55 -3.11
N MET A 53 5.01 -21.64 -2.78
CA MET A 53 3.65 -21.98 -2.36
C MET A 53 2.67 -22.18 -3.53
N THR A 54 2.98 -21.65 -4.72
CA THR A 54 2.11 -21.76 -5.89
C THR A 54 2.61 -22.86 -6.84
N THR A 55 1.88 -23.95 -6.88
CA THR A 55 2.18 -25.10 -7.76
C THR A 55 1.50 -25.02 -9.12
N SER A 56 0.42 -24.24 -9.23
CA SER A 56 -0.36 -24.09 -10.46
C SER A 56 -0.08 -22.76 -11.16
N PRO A 57 0.15 -22.73 -12.49
CA PRO A 57 0.33 -21.48 -13.24
C PRO A 57 -0.83 -20.48 -13.10
N ALA A 58 -2.06 -20.97 -12.89
CA ALA A 58 -3.23 -20.13 -12.72
C ALA A 58 -3.28 -19.37 -11.36
N GLN A 59 -2.45 -19.78 -10.40
CA GLN A 59 -2.42 -19.20 -9.05
C GLN A 59 -1.15 -18.37 -8.80
N GLN A 60 -0.25 -18.29 -9.78
CA GLN A 60 1.00 -17.55 -9.64
C GLN A 60 0.77 -16.04 -9.56
N THR A 61 1.55 -15.37 -8.72
CA THR A 61 1.60 -13.91 -8.72
C THR A 61 2.26 -13.40 -10.00
N ALA A 62 1.98 -12.14 -10.37
CA ALA A 62 2.53 -11.53 -11.58
C ALA A 62 4.07 -11.58 -11.61
N VAL A 63 4.73 -11.37 -10.46
CA VAL A 63 6.19 -11.41 -10.35
C VAL A 63 6.75 -12.82 -10.62
N VAL A 64 6.09 -13.86 -10.11
CA VAL A 64 6.45 -15.26 -10.36
C VAL A 64 6.20 -15.63 -11.83
N ALA A 65 5.06 -15.22 -12.39
CA ALA A 65 4.73 -15.49 -13.79
C ALA A 65 5.74 -14.85 -14.77
N ILE A 66 6.21 -13.62 -14.50
CA ILE A 66 7.25 -12.98 -15.31
C ILE A 66 8.56 -13.76 -15.26
N SER A 67 8.93 -14.31 -14.11
CA SER A 67 10.16 -15.09 -13.99
C SER A 67 10.13 -16.37 -14.82
N SER A 68 8.96 -16.98 -15.02
CA SER A 68 8.81 -18.18 -15.83
C SER A 68 9.11 -17.95 -17.32
N PHE A 69 8.95 -16.72 -17.81
CA PHE A 69 9.30 -16.37 -19.20
C PHE A 69 10.81 -16.41 -19.50
N LYS A 70 11.67 -16.40 -18.48
CA LYS A 70 13.13 -16.49 -18.65
C LYS A 70 13.59 -17.86 -19.17
N TYR A 71 12.77 -18.87 -18.98
CA TYR A 71 13.13 -20.26 -19.37
C TYR A 71 12.62 -20.65 -20.77
N ALA A 72 11.89 -19.77 -21.42
CA ALA A 72 11.43 -19.98 -22.78
C ALA A 72 12.35 -19.25 -23.77
N ASP A 73 12.44 -19.78 -24.97
CA ASP A 73 13.38 -19.44 -26.04
C ASP A 73 13.53 -17.94 -26.33
N SER A 74 14.62 -17.53 -26.94
CA SER A 74 15.17 -16.17 -27.07
C SER A 74 14.25 -15.05 -27.64
N ALA A 75 13.05 -15.41 -28.12
CA ALA A 75 12.09 -14.45 -28.70
C ALA A 75 11.18 -13.73 -27.68
N ILE A 76 11.39 -13.88 -26.36
CA ILE A 76 10.42 -13.50 -25.32
C ILE A 76 10.74 -12.18 -24.61
N TRP A 77 11.86 -11.54 -24.92
CA TRP A 77 12.22 -10.26 -24.28
C TRP A 77 11.12 -9.20 -24.35
N GLY A 78 10.43 -9.09 -25.47
CA GLY A 78 9.31 -8.15 -25.61
C GLY A 78 8.16 -8.44 -24.64
N ARG A 79 7.85 -9.72 -24.41
CA ARG A 79 6.80 -10.11 -23.46
C ARG A 79 7.21 -9.83 -22.01
N ILE A 80 8.46 -10.09 -21.65
CA ILE A 80 9.00 -9.79 -20.33
C ILE A 80 8.91 -8.27 -20.06
N MET A 81 9.33 -7.44 -21.02
CA MET A 81 9.26 -6.00 -20.89
C MET A 81 7.83 -5.49 -20.77
N ALA A 82 6.91 -5.98 -21.62
CA ALA A 82 5.51 -5.61 -21.55
C ALA A 82 4.86 -6.03 -20.21
N ALA A 83 5.09 -7.24 -19.76
CA ALA A 83 4.59 -7.74 -18.49
C ALA A 83 5.15 -6.97 -17.31
N SER A 84 6.43 -6.59 -17.33
CA SER A 84 7.07 -5.77 -16.29
C SER A 84 6.44 -4.38 -16.19
N VAL A 85 6.16 -3.73 -17.33
CA VAL A 85 5.44 -2.44 -17.35
C VAL A 85 4.04 -2.59 -16.77
N LEU A 86 3.27 -3.58 -17.20
CA LEU A 86 1.91 -3.82 -16.68
C LEU A 86 1.92 -4.10 -15.18
N THR A 87 2.88 -4.87 -14.69
CA THR A 87 3.01 -5.22 -13.26
C THR A 87 3.43 -4.03 -12.41
N SER A 88 4.14 -3.05 -12.97
CA SER A 88 4.51 -1.83 -12.24
C SER A 88 3.37 -0.81 -12.09
N LEU A 89 2.35 -0.86 -12.96
CA LEU A 89 1.23 0.09 -12.94
C LEU A 89 0.47 0.14 -11.60
N PRO A 90 0.04 -0.99 -10.98
CA PRO A 90 -0.70 -0.94 -9.73
C PRO A 90 0.08 -0.26 -8.61
N VAL A 91 1.38 -0.56 -8.49
CA VAL A 91 2.27 0.04 -7.49
C VAL A 91 2.39 1.55 -7.72
N THR A 92 2.59 1.95 -8.98
CA THR A 92 2.71 3.36 -9.35
C THR A 92 1.44 4.13 -9.04
N ILE A 93 0.26 3.59 -9.37
CA ILE A 93 -1.04 4.21 -9.10
C ILE A 93 -1.25 4.40 -7.60
N ILE A 94 -1.01 3.35 -6.80
CA ILE A 94 -1.16 3.42 -5.35
C ILE A 94 -0.20 4.45 -4.76
N TYR A 95 1.03 4.52 -5.25
CA TYR A 95 2.01 5.50 -4.79
C TYR A 95 1.58 6.94 -5.10
N ILE A 96 1.06 7.22 -6.30
CA ILE A 96 0.55 8.54 -6.68
C ILE A 96 -0.63 8.95 -5.78
N VAL A 97 -1.57 8.04 -5.52
CA VAL A 97 -2.72 8.31 -4.64
C VAL A 97 -2.26 8.54 -3.20
N ALA A 98 -1.32 7.75 -2.70
CA ALA A 98 -0.78 7.91 -1.35
C ALA A 98 -0.01 9.22 -1.18
N GLN A 99 0.74 9.67 -2.17
CA GLN A 99 1.44 10.97 -2.14
C GLN A 99 0.48 12.14 -1.95
N ALA A 100 -0.66 12.14 -2.61
CA ALA A 100 -1.65 13.20 -2.50
C ALA A 100 -2.16 13.36 -1.06
N GLN A 101 -2.32 12.26 -0.34
CA GLN A 101 -2.74 12.27 1.07
C GLN A 101 -1.60 12.69 2.03
N LEU A 102 -0.35 12.37 1.71
CA LEU A 102 0.83 12.78 2.48
C LEU A 102 1.07 14.29 2.45
N ILE A 103 0.83 14.91 1.31
CA ILE A 103 1.00 16.35 1.11
C ILE A 103 -0.09 17.13 1.84
N SER A 104 -1.33 16.64 1.81
CA SER A 104 -2.47 17.28 2.51
C SER A 104 -2.31 17.29 4.03
N GLY A 105 -1.70 16.26 4.62
CA GLY A 105 -1.48 16.17 6.06
C GLY A 105 -0.35 17.05 6.61
N LYS A 106 0.52 17.60 5.75
CA LYS A 106 1.64 18.46 6.14
C LYS A 106 1.30 19.96 6.18
N SER A 107 0.23 20.38 5.53
CA SER A 107 -0.11 21.81 5.44
C SER A 107 -0.71 22.39 6.72
N ASP A 108 -1.27 21.58 7.62
CA ASP A 108 -1.91 22.08 8.85
C ASP A 108 -0.97 22.12 10.08
N GLY A 109 0.26 21.65 9.98
CA GLY A 109 1.20 21.53 11.10
C GLY A 109 2.39 22.50 11.10
N SER A 110 2.56 23.35 10.08
CA SER A 110 3.80 24.15 9.93
C SER A 110 3.63 25.66 10.06
N VAL A 111 2.58 26.12 10.73
CA VAL A 111 2.45 27.56 11.08
C VAL A 111 2.19 27.67 12.57
N LYS A 112 3.23 27.61 13.39
CA LYS A 112 3.54 28.51 14.51
C LYS A 112 4.84 28.07 15.14
#